data_1b6192cdc65764ffc61b06b38c5175ad
#
_entry.id   1b6192cdc65764ffc61b06b38c5175ad
#
_cell.length_a   1.000
_cell.length_b   1.000
_cell.length_c   1.000
_cell.angle_alpha   90.00
_cell.angle_beta   90.00
_cell.angle_gamma   90.00
#
_symmetry.space_group_name_H-M   'P 1'
#
loop_
_entity.id
_entity.type
_entity.pdbx_description
1 polymer ?
#
loop_
_entity_poly.entity_id
_entity_poly.type
_entity_poly.pdbx_seq_one_letter_code
_entity_poly.pdbx_strand_id
1 'polypeptide(L)'
;VGENNECTGVISRRHHKEVFINLKRLFIQFSIHLFTSKSINTADRRNQRYTLCSFLNQWFHERYTFARIALPQELVSRMVTFDNKILFVGFGFVARCTLPILLKHIKIDPSNITIIDFEPDEEALRPWIERGVTFVQDKVCPDNLGNVLQRYVGEGDLLIDLAWNIDCCEIVSWCHDHGVLYLNTSVELWDPYEHAKNAHPTQLTLYWRHMNLRRMISQWTEQGPTAVLEHGANPGLISHFTKQALLDIADACLEEEKFSGQQAERIAQYRKTHTFNYLAKELGVKVIHCSERDTQISTSPKEVDEFVNTWSVEGFREEGTTTAEMGWGTHENELPPFAYEHEDGPKSQICLARMGMNTYVSSWVPDYTITGMVVRHGEAFSITEKLSVRDNAGETMYRPTVHYAYCPCDAAIASLWELRGYNYELQPRTRIMTDEITDGADILGALVMGHPLTSWWCGSDLSIEESRQLVPHQNATTMQVAISVVAACMWMIENPQEGVRLPDDLPHDYVLDIAKPYLGKFISVRSDWTPLKKTSVTFHGHNNPDIDPDDPWQFKNFLQTEDKD
;
A
#
# COMPACT_ATOMS: atom_id res chain seq x y z
N VAL A 1 20.11 -44.80 19.60
CA VAL A 1 18.75 -45.19 19.26
C VAL A 1 17.98 -43.85 19.18
N GLY A 2 17.70 -43.31 18.05
CA GLY A 2 16.95 -43.39 16.90
C GLY A 2 17.13 -42.21 15.99
N GLU A 3 17.75 -42.45 14.85
CA GLU A 3 17.67 -41.62 13.64
C GLU A 3 16.40 -41.97 12.86
N ASN A 4 15.97 -41.06 12.02
CA ASN A 4 14.96 -41.15 10.93
C ASN A 4 13.67 -40.37 11.19
N ASN A 5 13.61 -39.19 10.54
CA ASN A 5 12.40 -38.67 9.90
C ASN A 5 12.64 -37.32 9.15
N GLU A 6 13.55 -37.29 8.17
CA GLU A 6 13.70 -36.11 7.26
C GLU A 6 13.66 -36.42 5.76
N CYS A 7 13.18 -37.61 5.35
CA CYS A 7 13.21 -37.99 3.92
C CYS A 7 11.86 -38.06 3.19
N THR A 8 10.73 -37.78 3.80
CA THR A 8 9.41 -37.97 3.16
C THR A 8 8.86 -36.72 2.42
N GLY A 9 9.34 -35.51 2.69
CA GLY A 9 8.81 -34.29 2.07
C GLY A 9 9.33 -33.95 0.67
N VAL A 10 10.52 -34.44 0.30
CA VAL A 10 11.20 -34.04 -0.96
C VAL A 10 10.78 -34.96 -2.13
N ILE A 11 10.41 -36.20 -1.87
CA ILE A 11 10.00 -37.15 -2.92
C ILE A 11 8.60 -36.83 -3.47
N SER A 12 7.73 -36.24 -2.69
CA SER A 12 6.36 -35.89 -3.10
C SER A 12 6.35 -34.76 -4.14
N ARG A 13 7.16 -33.71 -3.98
CA ARG A 13 7.16 -32.55 -4.91
C ARG A 13 7.78 -32.84 -6.28
N ARG A 14 8.75 -33.74 -6.36
CA ARG A 14 9.36 -34.14 -7.63
C ARG A 14 8.40 -35.01 -8.47
N HIS A 15 7.65 -35.92 -7.83
CA HIS A 15 6.65 -36.73 -8.51
C HIS A 15 5.48 -35.93 -9.07
N HIS A 16 5.03 -34.87 -8.39
CA HIS A 16 3.95 -34.01 -8.88
C HIS A 16 4.37 -33.18 -10.08
N LYS A 17 5.61 -32.68 -10.11
CA LYS A 17 6.14 -31.93 -11.29
C LYS A 17 6.29 -32.82 -12.53
N GLU A 18 6.77 -34.04 -12.37
CA GLU A 18 6.88 -35.00 -13.50
C GLU A 18 5.52 -35.44 -14.04
N VAL A 19 4.54 -35.65 -13.17
CA VAL A 19 3.17 -35.99 -13.58
C VAL A 19 2.53 -34.82 -14.33
N PHE A 20 2.75 -33.58 -13.89
CA PHE A 20 2.23 -32.38 -14.54
C PHE A 20 2.86 -32.13 -15.93
N ILE A 21 4.17 -32.34 -16.05
CA ILE A 21 4.90 -32.20 -17.34
C ILE A 21 4.44 -33.27 -18.33
N ASN A 22 4.22 -34.51 -17.86
CA ASN A 22 3.76 -35.61 -18.71
C ASN A 22 2.30 -35.43 -19.15
N LEU A 23 1.43 -34.91 -18.30
CA LEU A 23 0.05 -34.54 -18.64
C LEU A 23 0.00 -33.38 -19.65
N LYS A 24 0.85 -32.36 -19.53
CA LYS A 24 0.97 -31.28 -20.52
C LYS A 24 1.45 -31.79 -21.88
N ARG A 25 2.41 -32.71 -21.92
CA ARG A 25 2.86 -33.35 -23.17
C ARG A 25 1.78 -34.19 -23.83
N LEU A 26 1.01 -34.99 -23.07
CA LEU A 26 -0.13 -35.75 -23.57
C LEU A 26 -1.22 -34.83 -24.15
N PHE A 27 -1.50 -33.74 -23.49
CA PHE A 27 -2.50 -32.75 -23.96
C PHE A 27 -2.09 -32.08 -25.28
N ILE A 28 -0.81 -31.71 -25.41
CA ILE A 28 -0.28 -31.14 -26.66
C ILE A 28 -0.31 -32.19 -27.79
N GLN A 29 0.05 -33.42 -27.54
CA GLN A 29 -0.04 -34.51 -28.52
C GLN A 29 -1.48 -34.81 -28.94
N PHE A 30 -2.42 -34.80 -27.99
CA PHE A 30 -3.84 -35.06 -28.29
C PHE A 30 -4.47 -33.91 -29.09
N SER A 31 -4.10 -32.66 -28.77
CA SER A 31 -4.53 -31.46 -29.50
C SER A 31 -3.99 -31.47 -30.94
N ILE A 32 -2.74 -31.84 -31.14
CA ILE A 32 -2.12 -31.96 -32.48
C ILE A 32 -2.83 -33.06 -33.32
N HIS A 33 -3.19 -34.17 -32.69
CA HIS A 33 -3.88 -35.30 -33.40
C HIS A 33 -5.30 -34.90 -33.81
N LEU A 34 -6.03 -34.13 -32.99
CA LEU A 34 -7.36 -33.61 -33.33
C LEU A 34 -7.33 -32.56 -34.48
N PHE A 35 -6.22 -31.82 -34.60
CA PHE A 35 -6.08 -30.82 -35.67
C PHE A 35 -5.57 -31.38 -36.99
N THR A 36 -4.95 -32.55 -37.01
CA THR A 36 -4.35 -33.15 -38.22
C THR A 36 -5.22 -34.24 -38.88
N SER A 37 -6.29 -34.71 -38.25
CA SER A 37 -7.20 -35.71 -38.81
C SER A 37 -8.15 -35.08 -39.82
N LYS A 38 -8.01 -35.46 -41.10
CA LYS A 38 -8.77 -34.91 -42.27
C LYS A 38 -10.20 -35.44 -42.44
N SER A 39 -10.74 -36.25 -41.47
CA SER A 39 -11.97 -37.02 -41.70
C SER A 39 -13.16 -36.71 -40.78
N ILE A 40 -13.20 -35.56 -40.10
CA ILE A 40 -14.32 -35.23 -39.20
C ILE A 40 -15.04 -33.95 -39.65
N ASN A 41 -16.38 -34.05 -39.79
CA ASN A 41 -17.27 -32.98 -40.23
C ASN A 41 -17.32 -31.80 -39.24
N THR A 42 -17.46 -30.56 -39.70
CA THR A 42 -17.37 -29.33 -38.88
C THR A 42 -18.42 -29.21 -37.75
N ALA A 43 -19.58 -29.83 -37.94
CA ALA A 43 -20.64 -29.86 -36.90
C ALA A 43 -20.29 -30.79 -35.73
N ASP A 44 -19.61 -31.89 -36.01
CA ASP A 44 -19.20 -32.86 -35.02
C ASP A 44 -18.03 -32.36 -34.14
N ARG A 45 -17.18 -31.51 -34.71
CA ARG A 45 -16.07 -30.85 -33.97
C ARG A 45 -16.57 -29.88 -32.89
N ARG A 46 -17.71 -29.21 -33.12
CA ARG A 46 -18.30 -28.32 -32.08
C ARG A 46 -18.88 -29.12 -30.92
N ASN A 47 -19.64 -30.15 -31.21
CA ASN A 47 -20.24 -30.99 -30.14
C ASN A 47 -19.18 -31.73 -29.33
N GLN A 48 -18.13 -32.27 -29.93
CA GLN A 48 -17.03 -32.90 -29.20
C GLN A 48 -16.22 -31.92 -28.36
N ARG A 49 -16.08 -30.65 -28.81
CA ARG A 49 -15.45 -29.58 -27.99
C ARG A 49 -16.30 -29.24 -26.75
N TYR A 50 -17.62 -29.08 -26.90
CA TYR A 50 -18.50 -28.80 -25.76
C TYR A 50 -18.51 -29.96 -24.76
N THR A 51 -18.55 -31.20 -25.23
CA THR A 51 -18.52 -32.38 -24.38
C THR A 51 -17.19 -32.57 -23.65
N LEU A 52 -16.06 -32.28 -24.30
CA LEU A 52 -14.73 -32.37 -23.68
C LEU A 52 -14.48 -31.21 -22.68
N CYS A 53 -14.91 -29.99 -23.00
CA CYS A 53 -14.84 -28.85 -22.06
C CYS A 53 -15.76 -29.07 -20.85
N SER A 54 -16.97 -29.60 -21.03
CA SER A 54 -17.87 -29.88 -19.92
C SER A 54 -17.34 -31.03 -19.05
N PHE A 55 -16.75 -32.08 -19.65
CA PHE A 55 -16.15 -33.18 -18.93
C PHE A 55 -14.88 -32.79 -18.18
N LEU A 56 -14.05 -31.91 -18.76
CA LEU A 56 -12.86 -31.37 -18.09
C LEU A 56 -13.25 -30.40 -16.96
N ASN A 57 -14.24 -29.53 -17.17
CA ASN A 57 -14.76 -28.67 -16.11
C ASN A 57 -15.38 -29.48 -14.96
N GLN A 58 -16.15 -30.52 -15.26
CA GLN A 58 -16.72 -31.42 -14.24
C GLN A 58 -15.64 -32.24 -13.54
N TRP A 59 -14.63 -32.74 -14.25
CA TRP A 59 -13.50 -33.48 -13.70
C TRP A 59 -12.58 -32.58 -12.85
N PHE A 60 -12.35 -31.34 -13.25
CA PHE A 60 -11.68 -30.33 -12.45
C PHE A 60 -12.52 -29.95 -11.22
N HIS A 61 -13.81 -29.72 -11.39
CA HIS A 61 -14.70 -29.37 -10.28
C HIS A 61 -14.78 -30.49 -9.23
N GLU A 62 -14.90 -31.76 -9.63
CA GLU A 62 -14.98 -32.89 -8.72
C GLU A 62 -13.64 -33.22 -8.00
N ARG A 63 -12.48 -32.91 -8.58
CA ARG A 63 -11.18 -33.12 -7.93
C ARG A 63 -10.63 -31.95 -7.15
N TYR A 64 -11.02 -30.73 -7.49
CA TYR A 64 -10.60 -29.52 -6.75
C TYR A 64 -11.59 -29.12 -5.66
N THR A 65 -12.84 -29.62 -5.66
CA THR A 65 -13.78 -29.41 -4.55
C THR A 65 -13.43 -30.26 -3.32
N PHE A 66 -12.49 -31.22 -3.40
CA PHE A 66 -12.04 -32.03 -2.27
C PHE A 66 -10.65 -31.73 -1.73
N ALA A 67 -9.92 -30.79 -2.32
CA ALA A 67 -8.83 -30.15 -1.62
C ALA A 67 -9.39 -28.94 -0.83
N ARG A 68 -10.18 -29.18 0.19
CA ARG A 68 -10.15 -28.33 1.37
C ARG A 68 -8.71 -28.35 1.86
N ILE A 69 -7.89 -27.41 1.35
CA ILE A 69 -6.70 -26.98 2.06
C ILE A 69 -7.27 -26.43 3.36
N ALA A 70 -7.24 -27.25 4.41
CA ALA A 70 -7.37 -26.74 5.75
C ALA A 70 -6.30 -25.65 5.83
N LEU A 71 -6.73 -24.40 5.89
CA LEU A 71 -5.84 -23.29 6.28
C LEU A 71 -5.10 -23.80 7.51
N PRO A 72 -3.77 -23.71 7.54
CA PRO A 72 -3.04 -24.09 8.73
C PRO A 72 -3.67 -23.34 9.90
N GLN A 73 -4.08 -24.06 10.93
CA GLN A 73 -4.64 -23.50 12.17
C GLN A 73 -3.62 -22.60 12.92
N GLU A 74 -2.42 -22.39 12.35
CA GLU A 74 -1.28 -21.66 12.89
C GLU A 74 -1.10 -20.26 12.29
N LEU A 75 -2.07 -19.70 11.54
CA LEU A 75 -1.93 -18.36 10.93
C LEU A 75 -1.96 -17.22 11.95
N VAL A 76 -2.36 -17.45 13.19
CA VAL A 76 -2.39 -16.43 14.25
C VAL A 76 -1.21 -16.63 15.19
N SER A 77 -0.07 -16.06 14.86
CA SER A 77 1.13 -16.10 15.69
C SER A 77 1.03 -15.25 16.96
N ARG A 78 0.13 -14.26 16.96
CA ARG A 78 -0.04 -13.31 18.07
C ARG A 78 -1.50 -12.92 18.22
N MET A 79 -1.99 -12.89 19.46
CA MET A 79 -3.32 -12.41 19.85
C MET A 79 -3.19 -11.47 21.03
N VAL A 80 -3.84 -10.31 20.97
CA VAL A 80 -3.95 -9.38 22.10
C VAL A 80 -5.36 -9.41 22.70
N THR A 81 -5.51 -9.10 23.99
CA THR A 81 -6.82 -8.99 24.62
C THR A 81 -7.14 -7.51 24.82
N PHE A 82 -8.36 -7.11 24.49
CA PHE A 82 -8.85 -5.76 24.67
C PHE A 82 -10.24 -5.80 25.31
N ASP A 83 -10.33 -5.31 26.54
CA ASP A 83 -11.57 -5.37 27.34
C ASP A 83 -12.39 -4.07 27.23
N ASN A 84 -11.82 -3.02 26.62
CA ASN A 84 -12.45 -1.73 26.38
C ASN A 84 -13.25 -1.73 25.07
N LYS A 85 -13.81 -0.57 24.69
CA LYS A 85 -14.62 -0.44 23.47
C LYS A 85 -13.79 -0.10 22.24
N ILE A 86 -14.30 -0.51 21.08
CA ILE A 86 -13.80 -0.07 19.78
C ILE A 86 -14.93 0.66 19.03
N LEU A 87 -14.63 1.85 18.58
CA LEU A 87 -15.50 2.61 17.68
C LEU A 87 -14.91 2.65 16.29
N PHE A 88 -15.64 2.13 15.30
CA PHE A 88 -15.36 2.39 13.89
C PHE A 88 -16.15 3.62 13.43
N VAL A 89 -15.47 4.57 12.83
CA VAL A 89 -16.06 5.69 12.10
C VAL A 89 -15.82 5.46 10.62
N GLY A 90 -16.92 5.23 9.87
CA GLY A 90 -16.91 4.74 8.50
C GLY A 90 -16.93 3.21 8.40
N PHE A 91 -17.83 2.67 7.57
CA PHE A 91 -17.96 1.23 7.28
C PHE A 91 -17.87 0.94 5.79
N GLY A 92 -16.95 1.59 5.12
CA GLY A 92 -16.57 1.32 3.74
C GLY A 92 -15.81 0.01 3.55
N PHE A 93 -15.27 -0.23 2.37
CA PHE A 93 -14.62 -1.51 2.01
C PHE A 93 -13.43 -1.85 2.94
N VAL A 94 -12.63 -0.87 3.35
CA VAL A 94 -11.51 -1.09 4.27
C VAL A 94 -12.01 -1.56 5.63
N ALA A 95 -13.03 -0.91 6.21
CA ALA A 95 -13.60 -1.31 7.50
C ALA A 95 -14.23 -2.70 7.45
N ARG A 96 -14.92 -3.04 6.36
CA ARG A 96 -15.49 -4.38 6.12
C ARG A 96 -14.43 -5.46 6.04
N CYS A 97 -13.26 -5.14 5.49
CA CYS A 97 -12.09 -6.04 5.48
C CYS A 97 -11.40 -6.11 6.85
N THR A 98 -11.27 -4.98 7.53
CA THR A 98 -10.58 -4.86 8.83
C THR A 98 -11.28 -5.63 9.94
N LEU A 99 -12.59 -5.51 10.07
CA LEU A 99 -13.36 -6.07 11.20
C LEU A 99 -13.19 -7.60 11.35
N PRO A 100 -13.35 -8.44 10.29
CA PRO A 100 -13.13 -9.89 10.41
C PRO A 100 -11.67 -10.25 10.76
N ILE A 101 -10.68 -9.49 10.30
CA ILE A 101 -9.27 -9.72 10.60
C ILE A 101 -8.99 -9.29 12.06
N LEU A 102 -9.51 -8.15 12.47
CA LEU A 102 -9.39 -7.64 13.84
C LEU A 102 -9.88 -8.68 14.86
N LEU A 103 -11.06 -9.27 14.63
CA LEU A 103 -11.64 -10.30 15.50
C LEU A 103 -10.87 -11.64 15.50
N LYS A 104 -9.95 -11.86 14.56
CA LYS A 104 -9.01 -13.00 14.59
C LYS A 104 -7.80 -12.72 15.48
N HIS A 105 -7.36 -11.48 15.58
CA HIS A 105 -6.13 -11.07 16.26
C HIS A 105 -6.36 -10.38 17.62
N ILE A 106 -7.52 -9.77 17.79
CA ILE A 106 -7.90 -9.06 19.03
C ILE A 106 -9.06 -9.79 19.69
N LYS A 107 -8.79 -10.33 20.89
CA LYS A 107 -9.84 -10.94 21.70
C LYS A 107 -10.65 -9.83 22.37
N ILE A 108 -11.83 -9.58 21.85
CA ILE A 108 -12.80 -8.59 22.31
C ILE A 108 -14.21 -9.17 22.25
N ASP A 109 -15.09 -8.77 23.16
CA ASP A 109 -16.52 -9.07 23.04
C ASP A 109 -17.09 -8.22 21.90
N PRO A 110 -17.75 -8.82 20.89
CA PRO A 110 -18.37 -8.05 19.82
C PRO A 110 -19.34 -6.97 20.27
N SER A 111 -19.97 -7.11 21.44
CA SER A 111 -20.83 -6.08 22.04
C SER A 111 -20.09 -4.80 22.46
N ASN A 112 -18.78 -4.86 22.55
CA ASN A 112 -17.93 -3.70 22.79
C ASN A 112 -17.52 -2.97 21.50
N ILE A 113 -18.00 -3.44 20.34
CA ILE A 113 -17.71 -2.80 19.04
C ILE A 113 -18.93 -2.02 18.58
N THR A 114 -18.71 -0.74 18.30
CA THR A 114 -19.71 0.14 17.67
C THR A 114 -19.19 0.62 16.32
N ILE A 115 -20.08 0.65 15.34
CA ILE A 115 -19.83 1.16 13.98
C ILE A 115 -20.76 2.35 13.74
N ILE A 116 -20.18 3.47 13.30
CA ILE A 116 -20.95 4.66 12.85
C ILE A 116 -20.73 4.84 11.36
N ASP A 117 -21.80 4.92 10.60
CA ASP A 117 -21.79 5.29 9.18
C ASP A 117 -23.10 6.01 8.83
N PHE A 118 -23.05 6.91 7.84
CA PHE A 118 -24.26 7.62 7.38
C PHE A 118 -25.02 6.84 6.32
N GLU A 119 -24.38 5.90 5.63
CA GLU A 119 -24.97 5.02 4.63
C GLU A 119 -24.98 3.56 5.13
N PRO A 120 -26.14 3.04 5.60
CA PRO A 120 -26.20 1.67 6.07
C PRO A 120 -26.16 0.69 4.88
N ASP A 121 -25.21 -0.25 4.93
CA ASP A 121 -25.25 -1.46 4.11
C ASP A 121 -25.77 -2.62 4.97
N GLU A 122 -27.08 -2.87 4.91
CA GLU A 122 -27.73 -3.88 5.76
C GLU A 122 -27.19 -5.29 5.52
N GLU A 123 -26.77 -5.61 4.30
CA GLU A 123 -26.25 -6.93 3.96
C GLU A 123 -24.87 -7.14 4.59
N ALA A 124 -23.98 -6.17 4.47
CA ALA A 124 -22.64 -6.21 5.05
C ALA A 124 -22.64 -6.14 6.58
N LEU A 125 -23.60 -5.42 7.18
CA LEU A 125 -23.72 -5.22 8.63
C LEU A 125 -24.37 -6.40 9.36
N ARG A 126 -25.35 -7.08 8.74
CA ARG A 126 -26.16 -8.12 9.38
C ARG A 126 -25.36 -9.19 10.12
N PRO A 127 -24.30 -9.81 9.54
CA PRO A 127 -23.53 -10.84 10.22
C PRO A 127 -22.85 -10.36 11.51
N TRP A 128 -22.56 -9.08 11.60
CA TRP A 128 -21.88 -8.48 12.75
C TRP A 128 -22.89 -8.07 13.84
N ILE A 129 -24.03 -7.51 13.45
CA ILE A 129 -25.14 -7.19 14.36
C ILE A 129 -25.64 -8.47 15.04
N GLU A 130 -25.80 -9.57 14.31
CA GLU A 130 -26.18 -10.87 14.87
C GLU A 130 -25.17 -11.41 15.89
N ARG A 131 -23.91 -10.98 15.81
CA ARG A 131 -22.84 -11.32 16.76
C ARG A 131 -22.71 -10.36 17.93
N GLY A 132 -23.52 -9.29 17.97
CA GLY A 132 -23.56 -8.31 19.06
C GLY A 132 -22.94 -6.95 18.74
N VAL A 133 -22.32 -6.74 17.56
CA VAL A 133 -21.82 -5.42 17.15
C VAL A 133 -22.96 -4.43 17.04
N THR A 134 -22.77 -3.21 17.56
CA THR A 134 -23.75 -2.13 17.46
C THR A 134 -23.52 -1.30 16.21
N PHE A 135 -24.57 -1.08 15.41
CA PHE A 135 -24.53 -0.13 14.30
C PHE A 135 -25.33 1.12 14.62
N VAL A 136 -24.78 2.27 14.30
CA VAL A 136 -25.40 3.59 14.47
C VAL A 136 -25.39 4.31 13.13
N GLN A 137 -26.57 4.60 12.58
CA GLN A 137 -26.68 5.44 11.40
C GLN A 137 -26.59 6.91 11.84
N ASP A 138 -25.42 7.52 11.69
CA ASP A 138 -25.16 8.94 11.98
C ASP A 138 -24.04 9.45 11.09
N LYS A 139 -24.00 10.76 10.88
CA LYS A 139 -22.94 11.42 10.13
C LYS A 139 -22.12 12.30 11.08
N VAL A 140 -20.84 12.01 11.19
CA VAL A 140 -19.89 12.86 11.90
C VAL A 140 -19.61 14.11 11.05
N CYS A 141 -19.75 15.28 11.66
CA CYS A 141 -19.52 16.58 11.03
C CYS A 141 -18.93 17.57 12.05
N PRO A 142 -18.42 18.75 11.62
CA PRO A 142 -17.78 19.72 12.53
C PRO A 142 -18.64 20.08 13.75
N ASP A 143 -19.94 20.24 13.54
CA ASP A 143 -20.85 20.71 14.61
C ASP A 143 -21.19 19.64 15.65
N ASN A 144 -20.96 18.35 15.36
CA ASN A 144 -21.39 17.25 16.22
C ASN A 144 -20.26 16.31 16.69
N LEU A 145 -19.03 16.43 16.16
CA LEU A 145 -17.89 15.52 16.40
C LEU A 145 -17.76 15.11 17.88
N GLY A 146 -17.53 16.08 18.76
CA GLY A 146 -17.35 15.80 20.19
C GLY A 146 -18.56 15.15 20.85
N ASN A 147 -19.79 15.60 20.48
CA ASN A 147 -21.03 15.04 21.02
C ASN A 147 -21.28 13.59 20.57
N VAL A 148 -20.90 13.25 19.33
CA VAL A 148 -21.02 11.90 18.80
C VAL A 148 -20.00 10.99 19.48
N LEU A 149 -18.72 11.38 19.48
CA LEU A 149 -17.65 10.54 20.04
C LEU A 149 -17.87 10.25 21.53
N GLN A 150 -18.22 11.27 22.34
CA GLN A 150 -18.44 11.12 23.78
C GLN A 150 -19.54 10.11 24.16
N ARG A 151 -20.48 9.79 23.24
CA ARG A 151 -21.51 8.78 23.52
C ARG A 151 -21.00 7.35 23.45
N TYR A 152 -19.92 7.10 22.69
CA TYR A 152 -19.51 5.75 22.34
C TYR A 152 -18.13 5.37 22.87
N VAL A 153 -17.22 6.33 23.05
CA VAL A 153 -15.84 6.11 23.51
C VAL A 153 -15.45 7.08 24.62
N GLY A 154 -14.53 6.62 25.48
CA GLY A 154 -13.94 7.36 26.58
C GLY A 154 -12.53 6.85 26.88
N GLU A 155 -12.00 7.18 28.07
CA GLU A 155 -10.63 6.86 28.47
C GLU A 155 -10.31 5.36 28.30
N GLY A 156 -9.23 5.07 27.56
CA GLY A 156 -8.74 3.73 27.29
C GLY A 156 -9.45 3.00 26.13
N ASP A 157 -10.53 3.55 25.55
CA ASP A 157 -11.19 3.00 24.39
C ASP A 157 -10.37 3.28 23.10
N LEU A 158 -10.66 2.58 22.01
CA LEU A 158 -10.00 2.72 20.72
C LEU A 158 -10.97 3.24 19.66
N LEU A 159 -10.57 4.29 18.96
CA LEU A 159 -11.26 4.84 17.79
C LEU A 159 -10.47 4.50 16.53
N ILE A 160 -11.11 3.82 15.58
CA ILE A 160 -10.59 3.50 14.25
C ILE A 160 -11.36 4.34 13.24
N ASP A 161 -10.67 5.34 12.68
CA ASP A 161 -11.24 6.28 11.73
C ASP A 161 -10.87 5.87 10.29
N LEU A 162 -11.86 5.39 9.56
CA LEU A 162 -11.77 4.97 8.17
C LEU A 162 -12.77 5.74 7.29
N ALA A 163 -13.25 6.86 7.81
CA ALA A 163 -14.10 7.78 7.07
C ALA A 163 -13.27 8.76 6.26
N TRP A 164 -13.87 9.29 5.22
CA TRP A 164 -13.33 10.39 4.42
C TRP A 164 -13.88 11.72 4.93
N ASN A 165 -13.07 12.79 4.86
CA ASN A 165 -13.45 14.15 5.24
C ASN A 165 -13.79 14.37 6.73
N ILE A 166 -13.01 13.80 7.63
CA ILE A 166 -12.99 14.22 9.03
C ILE A 166 -11.65 14.89 9.31
N ASP A 167 -11.67 16.12 9.84
CA ASP A 167 -10.42 16.85 10.12
C ASP A 167 -9.56 16.13 11.16
N CYS A 168 -8.37 15.72 10.73
CA CYS A 168 -7.46 14.93 11.57
C CYS A 168 -7.00 15.69 12.81
N CYS A 169 -6.78 17.00 12.75
CA CYS A 169 -6.37 17.78 13.91
C CYS A 169 -7.48 17.84 14.96
N GLU A 170 -8.73 18.02 14.54
CA GLU A 170 -9.86 18.09 15.47
C GLU A 170 -10.10 16.75 16.17
N ILE A 171 -10.14 15.64 15.43
CA ILE A 171 -10.43 14.32 16.01
C ILE A 171 -9.28 13.81 16.89
N VAL A 172 -8.02 14.02 16.49
CA VAL A 172 -6.84 13.65 17.28
C VAL A 172 -6.77 14.47 18.58
N SER A 173 -7.06 15.79 18.52
CA SER A 173 -7.12 16.62 19.70
C SER A 173 -8.22 16.17 20.68
N TRP A 174 -9.39 15.85 20.15
CA TRP A 174 -10.48 15.31 20.97
C TRP A 174 -10.07 13.99 21.65
N CYS A 175 -9.47 13.07 20.91
CA CYS A 175 -9.01 11.78 21.44
C CYS A 175 -7.92 11.96 22.51
N HIS A 176 -6.97 12.87 22.28
CA HIS A 176 -5.94 13.23 23.26
C HIS A 176 -6.57 13.70 24.59
N ASP A 177 -7.50 14.64 24.53
CA ASP A 177 -8.11 15.26 25.71
C ASP A 177 -9.04 14.30 26.49
N HIS A 178 -9.50 13.21 25.83
CA HIS A 178 -10.41 12.23 26.42
C HIS A 178 -9.75 10.88 26.73
N GLY A 179 -8.42 10.75 26.52
CA GLY A 179 -7.69 9.51 26.79
C GLY A 179 -8.02 8.35 25.85
N VAL A 180 -8.49 8.64 24.61
CA VAL A 180 -8.90 7.66 23.62
C VAL A 180 -7.75 7.33 22.67
N LEU A 181 -7.47 6.04 22.47
CA LEU A 181 -6.54 5.58 21.43
C LEU A 181 -7.12 5.89 20.06
N TYR A 182 -6.30 6.38 19.13
CA TYR A 182 -6.78 6.81 17.81
C TYR A 182 -5.96 6.24 16.66
N LEU A 183 -6.62 5.74 15.63
CA LEU A 183 -5.97 5.28 14.42
C LEU A 183 -6.73 5.77 13.17
N ASN A 184 -5.97 6.23 12.16
CA ASN A 184 -6.48 6.49 10.81
C ASN A 184 -5.54 5.98 9.73
N THR A 185 -6.00 6.04 8.47
CA THR A 185 -5.21 5.68 7.28
C THR A 185 -4.81 6.89 6.44
N SER A 186 -5.30 8.09 6.78
CA SER A 186 -5.04 9.34 6.04
C SER A 186 -5.21 10.56 6.95
N VAL A 187 -4.43 11.62 6.72
CA VAL A 187 -4.59 12.92 7.39
C VAL A 187 -5.54 13.79 6.59
N GLU A 188 -6.81 13.78 6.97
CA GLU A 188 -7.92 14.42 6.25
C GLU A 188 -8.20 15.86 6.71
N LEU A 189 -9.03 16.58 5.93
CA LEU A 189 -9.66 17.86 6.25
C LEU A 189 -11.17 17.73 6.05
N TRP A 190 -11.99 18.56 6.71
CA TRP A 190 -13.45 18.56 6.52
C TRP A 190 -13.88 18.79 5.08
N ASP A 191 -13.26 19.76 4.40
CA ASP A 191 -13.54 20.08 3.00
C ASP A 191 -12.24 20.47 2.28
N PRO A 192 -11.53 19.48 1.70
CA PRO A 192 -10.28 19.76 0.99
C PRO A 192 -10.49 20.58 -0.28
N TYR A 193 -11.66 20.52 -0.91
CA TYR A 193 -11.94 21.26 -2.15
C TYR A 193 -12.24 22.73 -1.88
N GLU A 194 -12.93 23.07 -0.78
CA GLU A 194 -13.13 24.46 -0.37
C GLU A 194 -11.79 25.10 0.01
N HIS A 195 -10.96 24.36 0.76
CA HIS A 195 -9.61 24.80 1.09
C HIS A 195 -8.78 25.07 -0.17
N ALA A 196 -8.88 24.22 -1.20
CA ALA A 196 -8.08 24.30 -2.42
C ALA A 196 -8.38 25.53 -3.28
N LYS A 197 -9.55 26.16 -3.18
CA LYS A 197 -9.97 27.25 -4.09
C LYS A 197 -9.01 28.45 -4.16
N ASN A 198 -8.35 28.78 -3.06
CA ASN A 198 -7.48 29.95 -2.97
C ASN A 198 -6.11 29.62 -2.35
N ALA A 199 -5.81 28.34 -2.14
CA ALA A 199 -4.59 27.91 -1.50
C ALA A 199 -3.37 28.00 -2.44
N HIS A 200 -2.21 28.34 -1.89
CA HIS A 200 -0.95 28.21 -2.60
C HIS A 200 -0.61 26.69 -2.79
N PRO A 201 0.08 26.28 -3.86
CA PRO A 201 0.42 24.85 -4.07
C PRO A 201 1.01 24.15 -2.85
N THR A 202 1.88 24.79 -2.07
CA THR A 202 2.44 24.24 -0.84
C THR A 202 1.42 23.97 0.26
N GLN A 203 0.28 24.61 0.24
CA GLN A 203 -0.82 24.41 1.21
C GLN A 203 -1.76 23.26 0.80
N LEU A 204 -1.58 22.72 -0.40
CA LEU A 204 -2.35 21.58 -0.92
C LEU A 204 -1.65 20.23 -0.70
N THR A 205 -0.59 20.21 0.11
CA THR A 205 0.26 19.04 0.39
C THR A 205 -0.10 18.39 1.71
N LEU A 206 0.20 17.09 1.85
CA LEU A 206 0.18 16.41 3.15
C LEU A 206 1.25 16.96 4.09
N TYR A 207 2.39 17.41 3.55
CA TYR A 207 3.39 18.13 4.35
C TYR A 207 2.77 19.30 5.14
N TRP A 208 1.96 20.12 4.51
CA TRP A 208 1.28 21.25 5.17
C TRP A 208 0.31 20.76 6.26
N ARG A 209 -0.44 19.70 6.01
CA ARG A 209 -1.32 19.08 7.02
C ARG A 209 -0.51 18.57 8.21
N HIS A 210 0.61 17.88 7.98
CA HIS A 210 1.52 17.44 9.04
C HIS A 210 2.14 18.59 9.82
N MET A 211 2.45 19.72 9.19
CA MET A 211 2.96 20.91 9.91
C MET A 211 1.90 21.54 10.81
N ASN A 212 0.64 21.56 10.39
CA ASN A 212 -0.49 21.98 11.24
C ASN A 212 -0.66 21.03 12.44
N LEU A 213 -0.65 19.74 12.20
CA LEU A 213 -0.72 18.70 13.23
C LEU A 213 0.43 18.84 14.24
N ARG A 214 1.67 18.96 13.78
CA ARG A 214 2.85 19.15 14.65
C ARG A 214 2.77 20.44 15.47
N ARG A 215 2.25 21.50 14.88
CA ARG A 215 2.04 22.77 15.60
C ARG A 215 1.00 22.63 16.70
N MET A 216 -0.09 21.92 16.45
CA MET A 216 -1.10 21.59 17.45
C MET A 216 -0.50 20.73 18.59
N ILE A 217 0.16 19.62 18.24
CA ILE A 217 0.78 18.69 19.22
C ILE A 217 1.82 19.42 20.08
N SER A 218 2.58 20.36 19.52
CA SER A 218 3.59 21.14 20.26
C SER A 218 3.02 22.01 21.39
N GLN A 219 1.71 22.22 21.42
CA GLN A 219 1.00 22.98 22.47
C GLN A 219 0.52 22.08 23.61
N TRP A 220 0.57 20.74 23.44
CA TRP A 220 0.16 19.82 24.47
C TRP A 220 1.18 19.77 25.62
N THR A 221 0.68 19.70 26.84
CA THR A 221 1.51 19.62 28.06
C THR A 221 1.87 18.18 28.44
N GLU A 222 1.10 17.23 27.96
CA GLU A 222 1.26 15.79 28.19
C GLU A 222 1.33 15.04 26.88
N GLN A 223 1.97 13.87 26.89
CA GLN A 223 2.12 13.04 25.68
C GLN A 223 0.77 12.47 25.22
N GLY A 224 -0.10 12.12 26.16
CA GLY A 224 -1.43 11.57 25.90
C GLY A 224 -1.44 10.12 25.43
N PRO A 225 -2.63 9.61 25.08
CA PRO A 225 -2.80 8.25 24.57
C PRO A 225 -2.11 8.07 23.22
N THR A 226 -1.87 6.81 22.87
CA THR A 226 -1.28 6.49 21.56
C THR A 226 -2.27 6.81 20.43
N ALA A 227 -1.81 7.62 19.48
CA ALA A 227 -2.49 7.90 18.23
C ALA A 227 -1.57 7.52 17.06
N VAL A 228 -1.96 6.54 16.26
CA VAL A 228 -1.21 6.13 15.07
C VAL A 228 -1.90 6.69 13.84
N LEU A 229 -1.19 7.52 13.08
CA LEU A 229 -1.71 8.20 11.91
C LEU A 229 -1.15 7.60 10.63
N GLU A 230 -1.96 7.60 9.57
CA GLU A 230 -1.54 7.15 8.23
C GLU A 230 -1.03 5.70 8.21
N HIS A 231 -1.72 4.78 8.90
CA HIS A 231 -1.30 3.39 8.97
C HIS A 231 -2.21 2.46 8.14
N GLY A 232 -2.15 2.64 6.81
CA GLY A 232 -2.73 1.77 5.80
C GLY A 232 -1.66 0.94 5.06
N ALA A 233 -1.86 0.70 3.79
CA ALA A 233 -0.85 0.04 2.95
C ALA A 233 0.25 1.04 2.55
N ASN A 234 -0.15 2.13 1.96
CA ASN A 234 0.61 3.32 1.63
C ASN A 234 -0.31 4.56 1.79
N PRO A 235 -0.03 5.39 2.77
CA PRO A 235 1.01 5.25 3.81
C PRO A 235 0.74 4.09 4.78
N GLY A 236 1.79 3.56 5.39
CA GLY A 236 1.71 2.47 6.37
C GLY A 236 2.74 1.36 6.14
N LEU A 237 2.32 0.24 5.53
CA LEU A 237 3.22 -0.91 5.26
C LEU A 237 4.48 -0.53 4.52
N ILE A 238 4.42 0.46 3.64
CA ILE A 238 5.56 0.93 2.85
C ILE A 238 6.75 1.38 3.71
N SER A 239 6.50 1.99 4.89
CA SER A 239 7.54 2.34 5.85
C SER A 239 8.24 1.11 6.42
N HIS A 240 7.49 0.04 6.66
CA HIS A 240 8.02 -1.24 7.15
C HIS A 240 8.77 -2.01 6.05
N PHE A 241 8.28 -1.98 4.81
CA PHE A 241 8.97 -2.54 3.65
C PHE A 241 10.30 -1.82 3.38
N THR A 242 10.33 -0.49 3.52
CA THR A 242 11.55 0.31 3.41
C THR A 242 12.58 -0.10 4.45
N LYS A 243 12.19 -0.25 5.72
CA LYS A 243 13.09 -0.70 6.78
C LYS A 243 13.62 -2.10 6.52
N GLN A 244 12.76 -3.04 6.11
CA GLN A 244 13.18 -4.40 5.74
C GLN A 244 14.17 -4.39 4.55
N ALA A 245 13.86 -3.62 3.50
CA ALA A 245 14.76 -3.48 2.35
C ALA A 245 16.14 -2.98 2.76
N LEU A 246 16.21 -1.97 3.64
CA LEU A 246 17.50 -1.45 4.13
C LEU A 246 18.32 -2.51 4.89
N LEU A 247 17.67 -3.39 5.66
CA LEU A 247 18.36 -4.50 6.34
C LEU A 247 18.87 -5.54 5.33
N ASP A 248 18.03 -5.92 4.36
CA ASP A 248 18.37 -6.92 3.35
C ASP A 248 19.49 -6.44 2.42
N ILE A 249 19.46 -5.15 2.04
CA ILE A 249 20.55 -4.50 1.28
C ILE A 249 21.84 -4.51 2.08
N ALA A 250 21.79 -4.20 3.37
CA ALA A 250 22.96 -4.20 4.24
C ALA A 250 23.58 -5.59 4.34
N ASP A 251 22.77 -6.62 4.56
CA ASP A 251 23.21 -8.01 4.64
C ASP A 251 23.88 -8.44 3.31
N ALA A 252 23.21 -8.21 2.18
CA ALA A 252 23.76 -8.55 0.86
C ALA A 252 25.04 -7.77 0.52
N CYS A 253 25.11 -6.48 0.87
CA CYS A 253 26.32 -5.68 0.66
C CYS A 253 27.51 -6.13 1.52
N LEU A 254 27.27 -6.57 2.76
CA LEU A 254 28.31 -7.10 3.64
C LEU A 254 28.77 -8.48 3.16
N GLU A 255 27.86 -9.35 2.76
CA GLU A 255 28.16 -10.69 2.22
C GLU A 255 28.96 -10.60 0.90
N GLU A 256 28.62 -9.66 0.02
CA GLU A 256 29.32 -9.42 -1.26
C GLU A 256 30.57 -8.53 -1.11
N GLU A 257 30.97 -8.18 0.10
CA GLU A 257 32.14 -7.34 0.40
C GLU A 257 32.17 -6.00 -0.37
N LYS A 258 30.96 -5.39 -0.58
CA LYS A 258 30.81 -4.09 -1.26
C LYS A 258 31.41 -2.94 -0.46
N PHE A 259 31.56 -3.11 0.84
CA PHE A 259 32.16 -2.16 1.78
C PHE A 259 33.28 -2.83 2.56
N SER A 260 34.25 -2.04 3.02
CA SER A 260 35.38 -2.54 3.78
C SER A 260 35.79 -1.61 4.93
N GLY A 261 36.60 -2.12 5.86
CA GLY A 261 37.11 -1.35 6.98
C GLY A 261 36.04 -0.71 7.84
N GLN A 262 36.24 0.51 8.27
CA GLN A 262 35.31 1.23 9.19
C GLN A 262 33.90 1.42 8.63
N GLN A 263 33.75 1.51 7.31
CA GLN A 263 32.41 1.66 6.72
C GLN A 263 31.59 0.38 6.87
N ALA A 264 32.18 -0.78 6.60
CA ALA A 264 31.52 -2.07 6.82
C ALA A 264 31.16 -2.27 8.31
N GLU A 265 32.05 -1.87 9.23
CA GLU A 265 31.78 -1.93 10.67
C GLU A 265 30.59 -1.03 11.06
N ARG A 266 30.50 0.21 10.54
CA ARG A 266 29.37 1.10 10.80
C ARG A 266 28.05 0.54 10.24
N ILE A 267 28.05 0.02 9.01
CA ILE A 267 26.88 -0.61 8.40
C ILE A 267 26.39 -1.78 9.27
N ALA A 268 27.28 -2.68 9.69
CA ALA A 268 26.96 -3.81 10.56
C ALA A 268 26.38 -3.32 11.91
N GLN A 269 26.94 -2.24 12.47
CA GLN A 269 26.46 -1.63 13.71
C GLN A 269 25.04 -1.06 13.53
N TYR A 270 24.82 -0.21 12.51
CA TYR A 270 23.52 0.42 12.29
C TYR A 270 22.43 -0.60 11.90
N ARG A 271 22.78 -1.62 11.14
CA ARG A 271 21.90 -2.75 10.85
C ARG A 271 21.46 -3.44 12.14
N LYS A 272 22.41 -3.72 13.06
CA LYS A 272 22.11 -4.38 14.33
C LYS A 272 21.25 -3.53 15.28
N THR A 273 21.45 -2.22 15.27
CA THR A 273 20.73 -1.29 16.16
C THR A 273 19.48 -0.69 15.53
N HIS A 274 19.12 -1.08 14.30
CA HIS A 274 18.00 -0.54 13.54
C HIS A 274 18.07 1.00 13.42
N THR A 275 19.29 1.54 13.26
CA THR A 275 19.52 2.98 13.09
C THR A 275 19.39 3.32 11.60
N PHE A 276 18.16 3.29 11.09
CA PHE A 276 17.84 3.27 9.66
C PHE A 276 18.32 4.49 8.89
N ASN A 277 18.30 5.69 9.48
CA ASN A 277 18.79 6.89 8.81
C ASN A 277 20.30 6.85 8.53
N TYR A 278 21.11 6.46 9.51
CA TYR A 278 22.53 6.28 9.29
C TYR A 278 22.82 5.06 8.42
N LEU A 279 22.00 4.01 8.50
CA LEU A 279 22.12 2.85 7.63
C LEU A 279 21.91 3.23 6.17
N ALA A 280 20.82 3.93 5.84
CA ALA A 280 20.51 4.40 4.50
C ALA A 280 21.61 5.31 3.94
N LYS A 281 22.14 6.23 4.77
CA LYS A 281 23.27 7.10 4.42
C LYS A 281 24.53 6.30 4.09
N GLU A 282 24.94 5.36 4.95
CA GLU A 282 26.17 4.58 4.74
C GLU A 282 26.06 3.62 3.54
N LEU A 283 24.86 3.09 3.27
CA LEU A 283 24.57 2.31 2.07
C LEU A 283 24.57 3.16 0.80
N GLY A 284 24.44 4.48 0.89
CA GLY A 284 24.41 5.38 -0.25
C GLY A 284 23.05 5.42 -0.95
N VAL A 285 21.95 5.12 -0.24
CA VAL A 285 20.60 5.21 -0.79
C VAL A 285 20.31 6.64 -1.23
N LYS A 286 19.81 6.81 -2.45
CA LYS A 286 19.46 8.11 -3.03
C LYS A 286 17.96 8.30 -3.19
N VAL A 287 17.26 7.31 -3.74
CA VAL A 287 15.83 7.40 -4.08
C VAL A 287 15.07 6.21 -3.52
N ILE A 288 13.86 6.47 -3.02
CA ILE A 288 12.91 5.45 -2.59
C ILE A 288 11.57 5.75 -3.25
N HIS A 289 11.05 4.78 -4.00
CA HIS A 289 9.66 4.87 -4.47
C HIS A 289 8.77 3.98 -3.60
N CYS A 290 7.63 4.50 -3.20
CA CYS A 290 6.46 3.66 -3.02
C CYS A 290 6.06 3.22 -4.43
N SER A 291 6.38 1.99 -4.82
CA SER A 291 6.19 1.49 -6.17
C SER A 291 5.05 0.49 -6.20
N GLU A 292 4.00 0.81 -6.97
CA GLU A 292 2.78 0.02 -6.99
C GLU A 292 2.25 -0.20 -8.41
N ARG A 293 1.83 -1.44 -8.68
CA ARG A 293 1.06 -1.83 -9.84
C ARG A 293 -0.11 -2.70 -9.43
N ASP A 294 -1.32 -2.15 -9.57
CA ASP A 294 -2.56 -2.92 -9.45
C ASP A 294 -2.91 -3.53 -10.82
N THR A 295 -2.96 -4.86 -10.89
CA THR A 295 -3.28 -5.62 -12.10
C THR A 295 -4.66 -6.27 -12.03
N GLN A 296 -5.50 -5.94 -11.06
CA GLN A 296 -6.82 -6.54 -10.86
C GLN A 296 -7.74 -6.24 -12.04
N ILE A 297 -8.40 -7.27 -12.56
CA ILE A 297 -9.24 -7.24 -13.76
C ILE A 297 -10.66 -7.66 -13.41
N SER A 298 -11.64 -6.86 -13.84
CA SER A 298 -13.08 -7.12 -13.65
C SER A 298 -13.72 -7.68 -14.92
N THR A 299 -14.71 -8.58 -14.75
CA THR A 299 -15.63 -8.98 -15.82
C THR A 299 -16.62 -7.90 -16.20
N SER A 300 -16.84 -6.92 -15.31
CA SER A 300 -17.70 -5.77 -15.55
C SER A 300 -16.83 -4.61 -16.07
N PRO A 301 -16.81 -4.31 -17.37
CA PRO A 301 -16.02 -3.22 -17.90
C PRO A 301 -16.49 -1.89 -17.31
N LYS A 302 -15.58 -0.91 -17.25
CA LYS A 302 -15.93 0.47 -16.96
C LYS A 302 -16.89 1.00 -18.02
N GLU A 303 -18.00 1.59 -17.60
CA GLU A 303 -18.95 2.25 -18.49
C GLU A 303 -18.65 3.74 -18.65
N VAL A 304 -19.25 4.38 -19.65
CA VAL A 304 -19.23 5.84 -19.82
C VAL A 304 -19.92 6.48 -18.60
N ASP A 305 -19.46 7.64 -18.15
CA ASP A 305 -19.96 8.36 -16.98
C ASP A 305 -19.81 7.58 -15.65
N GLU A 306 -18.81 6.69 -15.58
CA GLU A 306 -18.52 5.89 -14.40
C GLU A 306 -17.03 6.04 -14.01
N PHE A 307 -16.74 6.27 -12.72
CA PHE A 307 -15.39 6.12 -12.17
C PHE A 307 -15.26 4.77 -11.47
N VAL A 308 -14.30 3.95 -11.91
CA VAL A 308 -14.05 2.61 -11.35
C VAL A 308 -12.68 2.57 -10.71
N ASN A 309 -12.57 2.02 -9.51
CA ASN A 309 -11.32 1.85 -8.80
C ASN A 309 -11.36 0.59 -7.91
N THR A 310 -10.27 0.22 -7.27
CA THR A 310 -10.13 -0.88 -6.29
C THR A 310 -10.19 -0.42 -4.84
N TRP A 311 -10.14 0.90 -4.60
CA TRP A 311 -10.28 1.55 -3.29
C TRP A 311 -11.09 2.84 -3.43
N SER A 312 -11.14 3.69 -2.42
CA SER A 312 -11.97 4.91 -2.39
C SER A 312 -11.82 5.75 -3.67
N VAL A 313 -12.93 5.95 -4.38
CA VAL A 313 -12.96 6.81 -5.58
C VAL A 313 -12.78 8.26 -5.21
N GLU A 314 -13.44 8.72 -4.15
CA GLU A 314 -13.34 10.11 -3.66
C GLU A 314 -11.91 10.40 -3.18
N GLY A 315 -11.31 9.50 -2.38
CA GLY A 315 -9.92 9.64 -1.93
C GLY A 315 -8.97 9.71 -3.13
N PHE A 316 -9.12 8.82 -4.10
CA PHE A 316 -8.25 8.82 -5.28
C PHE A 316 -8.39 10.11 -6.12
N ARG A 317 -9.62 10.60 -6.30
CA ARG A 317 -9.81 11.90 -6.97
C ARG A 317 -9.11 13.02 -6.21
N GLU A 318 -9.29 13.09 -4.91
CA GLU A 318 -8.71 14.12 -4.06
C GLU A 318 -7.17 14.09 -4.11
N GLU A 319 -6.55 12.93 -3.95
CA GLU A 319 -5.11 12.76 -4.04
C GLU A 319 -4.56 13.04 -5.45
N GLY A 320 -5.28 12.55 -6.48
CA GLY A 320 -4.86 12.67 -7.87
C GLY A 320 -4.97 14.08 -8.44
N THR A 321 -5.97 14.87 -8.03
CA THR A 321 -6.22 16.22 -8.57
C THR A 321 -5.52 17.33 -7.80
N THR A 322 -4.81 17.00 -6.73
CA THR A 322 -4.00 17.97 -5.98
C THR A 322 -2.53 17.96 -6.42
N THR A 323 -1.69 18.76 -5.80
CA THR A 323 -0.27 18.90 -6.16
C THR A 323 0.49 17.60 -6.00
N ALA A 324 1.32 17.23 -7.00
CA ALA A 324 2.35 16.21 -6.78
C ALA A 324 3.29 16.70 -5.68
N GLU A 325 3.59 15.83 -4.69
CA GLU A 325 4.55 16.13 -3.64
C GLU A 325 5.56 15.00 -3.46
N MET A 326 6.74 15.35 -3.00
CA MET A 326 7.82 14.40 -2.79
C MET A 326 8.81 14.89 -1.75
N GLY A 327 9.38 13.96 -0.99
CA GLY A 327 10.57 14.21 -0.21
C GLY A 327 11.73 14.53 -1.14
N TRP A 328 12.51 15.57 -0.84
CA TRP A 328 13.54 16.08 -1.73
C TRP A 328 14.93 15.74 -1.21
N GLY A 329 15.65 14.90 -1.95
CA GLY A 329 16.94 14.35 -1.55
C GLY A 329 18.09 15.36 -1.61
N THR A 330 19.09 15.18 -0.75
CA THR A 330 20.30 16.03 -0.74
C THR A 330 21.25 15.77 -1.92
N HIS A 331 20.98 14.74 -2.72
CA HIS A 331 21.74 14.41 -3.93
C HIS A 331 21.19 15.07 -5.19
N GLU A 332 19.99 15.66 -5.11
CA GLU A 332 19.37 16.32 -6.25
C GLU A 332 20.09 17.65 -6.57
N ASN A 333 20.39 17.85 -7.84
CA ASN A 333 21.21 18.97 -8.29
C ASN A 333 20.40 20.20 -8.69
N GLU A 334 19.13 20.02 -9.07
CA GLU A 334 18.25 21.09 -9.54
C GLU A 334 16.78 20.78 -9.23
N LEU A 335 16.00 21.82 -8.98
CA LEU A 335 14.55 21.66 -8.81
C LEU A 335 13.88 21.43 -10.17
N PRO A 336 12.88 20.52 -10.24
CA PRO A 336 12.11 20.31 -11.45
C PRO A 336 11.25 21.55 -11.79
N PRO A 337 10.79 21.67 -13.05
CA PRO A 337 9.87 22.74 -13.43
C PRO A 337 8.62 22.78 -12.54
N PHE A 338 8.15 23.98 -12.20
CA PHE A 338 6.98 24.22 -11.35
C PHE A 338 7.11 23.77 -9.90
N ALA A 339 8.33 23.48 -9.42
CA ALA A 339 8.57 23.12 -8.03
C ALA A 339 8.43 24.33 -7.10
N TYR A 340 7.87 24.05 -5.92
CA TYR A 340 7.84 24.96 -4.78
C TYR A 340 8.41 24.26 -3.56
N GLU A 341 9.30 24.96 -2.84
CA GLU A 341 9.82 24.53 -1.55
C GLU A 341 8.91 25.02 -0.43
N HIS A 342 8.88 24.27 0.68
CA HIS A 342 8.16 24.69 1.88
C HIS A 342 9.00 25.67 2.72
N GLU A 343 8.34 26.67 3.30
CA GLU A 343 8.99 27.64 4.18
C GLU A 343 9.04 27.16 5.64
N ASP A 344 8.06 26.38 6.08
CA ASP A 344 7.88 25.89 7.44
C ASP A 344 8.51 24.49 7.66
N GLY A 345 8.76 24.17 8.94
CA GLY A 345 9.17 22.84 9.39
C GLY A 345 10.56 22.42 8.90
N PRO A 346 10.81 21.10 8.71
CA PRO A 346 12.11 20.57 8.32
C PRO A 346 12.52 20.89 6.88
N LYS A 347 11.63 21.45 6.07
CA LYS A 347 11.84 21.77 4.64
C LYS A 347 12.36 20.58 3.84
N SER A 348 11.80 19.42 4.16
CA SER A 348 12.26 18.12 3.62
C SER A 348 11.55 17.71 2.34
N GLN A 349 10.56 18.50 1.91
CA GLN A 349 9.76 18.21 0.72
C GLN A 349 9.69 19.38 -0.23
N ILE A 350 9.35 19.06 -1.47
CA ILE A 350 8.86 19.99 -2.49
C ILE A 350 7.49 19.53 -2.97
N CYS A 351 6.75 20.46 -3.60
CA CYS A 351 5.59 20.09 -4.40
C CYS A 351 5.71 20.71 -5.79
N LEU A 352 5.02 20.11 -6.76
CA LEU A 352 4.90 20.68 -8.10
C LEU A 352 3.53 21.33 -8.22
N ALA A 353 3.46 22.55 -8.79
CA ALA A 353 2.18 23.16 -9.18
C ALA A 353 1.57 22.42 -10.38
N ARG A 354 1.44 21.10 -10.22
CA ARG A 354 0.92 20.14 -11.21
C ARG A 354 0.21 19.03 -10.47
N MET A 355 -0.92 18.59 -10.99
CA MET A 355 -1.67 17.47 -10.39
C MET A 355 -0.85 16.19 -10.35
N GLY A 356 -0.96 15.42 -9.28
CA GLY A 356 -0.29 14.14 -9.13
C GLY A 356 -0.62 13.17 -10.26
N MET A 357 -1.91 13.07 -10.65
CA MET A 357 -2.37 12.24 -11.77
C MET A 357 -1.85 12.69 -13.17
N ASN A 358 -1.20 13.85 -13.26
CA ASN A 358 -0.58 14.39 -14.47
C ASN A 358 0.95 14.45 -14.38
N THR A 359 1.53 13.91 -13.31
CA THR A 359 2.97 13.83 -13.10
C THR A 359 3.40 12.37 -13.15
N TYR A 360 4.07 11.98 -14.23
CA TYR A 360 4.43 10.59 -14.48
C TYR A 360 5.91 10.35 -14.30
N VAL A 361 6.25 9.22 -13.67
CA VAL A 361 7.62 8.76 -13.47
C VAL A 361 7.78 7.30 -13.91
N SER A 362 8.99 6.95 -14.34
CA SER A 362 9.36 5.55 -14.51
C SER A 362 9.66 4.92 -13.16
N SER A 363 9.15 3.70 -12.93
CA SER A 363 9.44 2.89 -11.75
C SER A 363 9.45 1.40 -12.10
N TRP A 364 9.64 0.56 -11.08
CA TRP A 364 9.73 -0.87 -11.25
C TRP A 364 9.08 -1.60 -10.08
N VAL A 365 8.33 -2.63 -10.39
CA VAL A 365 7.90 -3.69 -9.47
C VAL A 365 8.39 -5.03 -10.00
N PRO A 366 8.43 -6.13 -9.23
CA PRO A 366 8.83 -7.43 -9.75
C PRO A 366 8.12 -7.76 -11.07
N ASP A 367 8.93 -8.12 -12.09
CA ASP A 367 8.54 -8.46 -13.46
C ASP A 367 8.05 -7.30 -14.35
N TYR A 368 7.79 -6.08 -13.82
CA TYR A 368 7.25 -4.96 -14.59
C TYR A 368 8.06 -3.68 -14.44
N THR A 369 8.39 -3.03 -15.56
CA THR A 369 8.68 -1.59 -15.55
C THR A 369 7.35 -0.86 -15.69
N ILE A 370 7.06 0.09 -14.82
CA ILE A 370 5.80 0.82 -14.79
C ILE A 370 5.99 2.30 -15.09
N THR A 371 4.95 2.92 -15.62
CA THR A 371 4.75 4.36 -15.60
C THR A 371 3.81 4.67 -14.45
N GLY A 372 4.32 5.28 -13.41
CA GLY A 372 3.57 5.61 -12.20
C GLY A 372 3.24 7.09 -12.10
N MET A 373 2.12 7.42 -11.47
CA MET A 373 1.75 8.79 -11.12
C MET A 373 2.38 9.18 -9.78
N VAL A 374 2.84 10.42 -9.67
CA VAL A 374 3.33 11.00 -8.41
C VAL A 374 2.16 11.64 -7.68
N VAL A 375 1.22 10.83 -7.22
CA VAL A 375 0.14 11.33 -6.37
C VAL A 375 0.68 11.63 -4.97
N ARG A 376 0.05 12.55 -4.25
CA ARG A 376 0.49 12.89 -2.91
C ARG A 376 0.21 11.76 -1.93
N HIS A 377 1.18 11.46 -1.08
CA HIS A 377 1.08 10.42 -0.06
C HIS A 377 1.95 10.75 1.15
N GLY A 378 1.50 10.34 2.35
CA GLY A 378 2.15 10.68 3.61
C GLY A 378 3.55 10.09 3.78
N GLU A 379 3.84 8.94 3.18
CA GLU A 379 5.17 8.31 3.24
C GLU A 379 6.25 9.14 2.54
N ALA A 380 5.90 9.97 1.55
CA ALA A 380 6.86 10.90 0.97
C ALA A 380 7.45 11.84 2.03
N PHE A 381 6.62 12.25 3.01
CA PHE A 381 7.05 13.04 4.14
C PHE A 381 7.70 12.18 5.24
N SER A 382 7.00 11.14 5.71
CA SER A 382 7.41 10.41 6.92
C SER A 382 8.72 9.64 6.73
N ILE A 383 8.89 8.91 5.61
CA ILE A 383 10.12 8.18 5.30
C ILE A 383 11.28 9.16 5.09
N THR A 384 11.07 10.26 4.35
CA THR A 384 12.09 11.27 4.10
C THR A 384 12.59 11.88 5.40
N GLU A 385 11.68 12.29 6.28
CA GLU A 385 12.02 12.89 7.57
C GLU A 385 12.73 11.88 8.48
N LYS A 386 12.23 10.66 8.56
CA LYS A 386 12.79 9.59 9.41
C LYS A 386 14.18 9.16 8.97
N LEU A 387 14.46 9.16 7.67
CA LEU A 387 15.76 8.80 7.13
C LEU A 387 16.74 9.98 7.03
N SER A 388 16.31 11.20 7.34
CA SER A 388 17.20 12.36 7.37
C SER A 388 18.26 12.24 8.44
N VAL A 389 19.51 12.60 8.10
CA VAL A 389 20.63 12.73 9.02
C VAL A 389 21.02 14.19 9.10
N ARG A 390 21.05 14.73 10.32
CA ARG A 390 21.44 16.11 10.59
C ARG A 390 22.74 16.16 11.38
N ASP A 391 23.48 17.22 11.21
CA ASP A 391 24.66 17.51 12.04
C ASP A 391 24.27 18.15 13.38
N ASN A 392 25.28 18.47 14.18
CA ASN A 392 25.10 19.10 15.49
C ASN A 392 24.56 20.56 15.41
N ALA A 393 24.63 21.18 14.23
CA ALA A 393 24.05 22.51 13.98
C ALA A 393 22.59 22.42 13.50
N GLY A 394 22.10 21.19 13.26
CA GLY A 394 20.77 20.95 12.71
C GLY A 394 20.71 20.93 11.18
N GLU A 395 21.83 21.12 10.50
CA GLU A 395 21.90 21.11 9.04
C GLU A 395 21.76 19.68 8.49
N THR A 396 21.01 19.55 7.39
CA THR A 396 20.74 18.24 6.78
C THR A 396 21.97 17.77 5.99
N MET A 397 22.59 16.70 6.49
CA MET A 397 23.76 16.06 5.87
C MET A 397 23.40 14.99 4.83
N TYR A 398 22.21 14.39 4.99
CA TYR A 398 21.72 13.33 4.11
C TYR A 398 20.21 13.26 4.21
N ARG A 399 19.58 13.02 3.08
CA ARG A 399 18.15 12.79 2.92
C ARG A 399 17.91 12.15 1.56
N PRO A 400 17.13 11.05 1.44
CA PRO A 400 16.74 10.49 0.16
C PRO A 400 15.60 11.28 -0.49
N THR A 401 15.48 11.20 -1.82
CA THR A 401 14.24 11.54 -2.52
C THR A 401 13.23 10.42 -2.30
N VAL A 402 11.99 10.76 -1.91
CA VAL A 402 10.92 9.77 -1.66
C VAL A 402 9.64 10.23 -2.33
N HIS A 403 9.02 9.37 -3.14
CA HIS A 403 7.72 9.67 -3.71
C HIS A 403 6.96 8.39 -4.12
N TYR A 404 5.68 8.57 -4.36
CA TYR A 404 4.85 7.51 -4.91
C TYR A 404 5.08 7.39 -6.42
N ALA A 405 4.99 6.17 -6.92
CA ALA A 405 4.95 5.82 -8.33
C ALA A 405 3.79 4.83 -8.54
N TYR A 406 2.60 5.37 -8.63
CA TYR A 406 1.34 4.62 -8.64
C TYR A 406 0.86 4.31 -10.05
N CYS A 407 0.74 3.03 -10.37
CA CYS A 407 0.12 2.54 -11.59
C CYS A 407 -1.15 1.75 -11.21
N PRO A 408 -2.32 2.39 -11.14
CA PRO A 408 -3.56 1.74 -10.75
C PRO A 408 -4.04 0.71 -11.77
N CYS A 409 -5.13 0.02 -11.49
CA CYS A 409 -5.75 -0.91 -12.41
C CYS A 409 -6.21 -0.21 -13.71
N ASP A 410 -6.30 -0.96 -14.80
CA ASP A 410 -6.59 -0.40 -16.13
C ASP A 410 -7.95 0.32 -16.17
N ALA A 411 -8.95 -0.16 -15.40
CA ALA A 411 -10.25 0.49 -15.29
C ALA A 411 -10.15 1.87 -14.61
N ALA A 412 -9.30 2.00 -13.59
CA ALA A 412 -9.04 3.28 -12.94
C ALA A 412 -8.28 4.25 -13.86
N ILE A 413 -7.29 3.76 -14.63
CA ILE A 413 -6.60 4.57 -15.64
C ILE A 413 -7.61 5.12 -16.67
N ALA A 414 -8.51 4.29 -17.18
CA ALA A 414 -9.57 4.73 -18.11
C ALA A 414 -10.51 5.75 -17.45
N SER A 415 -10.82 5.60 -16.16
CA SER A 415 -11.65 6.53 -15.40
C SER A 415 -10.99 7.90 -15.21
N LEU A 416 -9.66 7.92 -14.98
CA LEU A 416 -8.88 9.16 -14.90
C LEU A 416 -8.82 9.90 -16.23
N TRP A 417 -8.74 9.18 -17.37
CA TRP A 417 -8.81 9.80 -18.69
C TRP A 417 -10.16 10.49 -18.94
N GLU A 418 -11.25 9.85 -18.54
CA GLU A 418 -12.59 10.43 -18.65
C GLU A 418 -12.75 11.62 -17.68
N LEU A 419 -12.22 11.53 -16.44
CA LEU A 419 -12.22 12.62 -15.45
C LEU A 419 -11.59 13.92 -16.01
N ARG A 420 -10.51 13.81 -16.79
CA ARG A 420 -9.93 14.97 -17.51
C ARG A 420 -10.93 15.59 -18.48
N GLY A 421 -11.71 14.76 -19.20
CA GLY A 421 -12.77 15.23 -20.09
C GLY A 421 -13.89 15.97 -19.36
N TYR A 422 -14.12 15.63 -18.09
CA TYR A 422 -15.06 16.31 -17.19
C TYR A 422 -14.46 17.52 -16.45
N ASN A 423 -13.31 18.01 -16.89
CA ASN A 423 -12.59 19.09 -16.20
C ASN A 423 -12.33 18.80 -14.72
N TYR A 424 -11.99 17.54 -14.43
CA TYR A 424 -11.71 16.99 -13.08
C TYR A 424 -12.91 17.00 -12.11
N GLU A 425 -14.13 17.15 -12.61
CA GLU A 425 -15.35 16.84 -11.86
C GLU A 425 -15.61 15.34 -11.91
N LEU A 426 -16.01 14.77 -10.78
CA LEU A 426 -16.26 13.33 -10.69
C LEU A 426 -17.41 12.89 -11.59
N GLN A 427 -17.28 11.74 -12.20
CA GLN A 427 -18.32 11.10 -12.97
C GLN A 427 -19.58 10.86 -12.10
N PRO A 428 -20.79 10.90 -12.70
CA PRO A 428 -22.04 10.73 -11.96
C PRO A 428 -22.19 9.39 -11.23
N ARG A 429 -21.46 8.37 -11.69
CA ARG A 429 -21.46 7.03 -11.08
C ARG A 429 -20.06 6.67 -10.62
N THR A 430 -19.98 6.05 -9.46
CA THR A 430 -18.74 5.53 -8.89
C THR A 430 -18.89 4.05 -8.55
N ARG A 431 -17.81 3.27 -8.71
CA ARG A 431 -17.80 1.86 -8.35
C ARG A 431 -16.41 1.43 -7.83
N ILE A 432 -16.42 0.82 -6.68
CA ILE A 432 -15.27 0.11 -6.14
C ILE A 432 -15.40 -1.36 -6.51
N MET A 433 -14.42 -1.89 -7.24
CA MET A 433 -14.42 -3.28 -7.69
C MET A 433 -14.21 -4.24 -6.53
N THR A 434 -15.03 -5.30 -6.49
CA THR A 434 -14.99 -6.36 -5.46
C THR A 434 -15.18 -7.73 -6.11
N ASP A 435 -16.36 -8.35 -5.97
CA ASP A 435 -16.66 -9.72 -6.41
C ASP A 435 -16.56 -9.91 -7.93
N GLU A 436 -16.71 -8.86 -8.71
CA GLU A 436 -16.54 -8.90 -10.16
C GLU A 436 -15.08 -8.98 -10.62
N ILE A 437 -14.10 -8.79 -9.74
CA ILE A 437 -12.69 -9.02 -10.07
C ILE A 437 -12.48 -10.52 -10.28
N THR A 438 -11.89 -10.91 -11.40
CA THR A 438 -11.69 -12.31 -11.79
C THR A 438 -10.25 -12.77 -11.80
N ASP A 439 -9.30 -11.84 -11.86
CA ASP A 439 -7.88 -12.13 -11.95
C ASP A 439 -7.06 -10.90 -11.53
N GLY A 440 -5.77 -11.09 -11.35
CA GLY A 440 -4.81 -10.05 -11.05
C GLY A 440 -4.41 -10.00 -9.57
N ALA A 441 -3.54 -9.05 -9.29
CA ALA A 441 -2.91 -8.86 -7.99
C ALA A 441 -2.67 -7.36 -7.76
N ASP A 442 -2.49 -6.99 -6.52
CA ASP A 442 -1.92 -5.71 -6.14
C ASP A 442 -0.46 -5.92 -5.69
N ILE A 443 0.47 -5.32 -6.44
CA ILE A 443 1.91 -5.45 -6.26
C ILE A 443 2.41 -4.12 -5.70
N LEU A 444 2.59 -4.07 -4.37
CA LEU A 444 2.93 -2.87 -3.62
C LEU A 444 4.22 -3.07 -2.82
N GLY A 445 5.19 -2.18 -2.98
CA GLY A 445 6.44 -2.25 -2.22
C GLY A 445 7.31 -1.01 -2.30
N ALA A 446 8.37 -1.03 -1.49
CA ALA A 446 9.43 -0.04 -1.49
C ALA A 446 10.53 -0.42 -2.50
N LEU A 447 10.75 0.43 -3.50
CA LEU A 447 11.88 0.33 -4.41
C LEU A 447 12.98 1.28 -3.93
N VAL A 448 14.03 0.71 -3.35
CA VAL A 448 15.18 1.45 -2.78
C VAL A 448 16.32 1.46 -3.80
N MET A 449 16.88 2.63 -4.09
CA MET A 449 17.82 2.82 -5.21
C MET A 449 19.03 3.68 -4.83
N GLY A 450 20.14 3.54 -5.59
CA GLY A 450 21.36 4.34 -5.45
C GLY A 450 22.48 3.66 -4.66
N HIS A 451 22.19 2.56 -3.98
CA HIS A 451 23.17 1.74 -3.26
C HIS A 451 24.00 0.85 -4.21
N PRO A 452 25.13 0.22 -3.75
CA PRO A 452 26.04 -0.54 -4.63
C PRO A 452 25.43 -1.74 -5.37
N LEU A 453 24.24 -2.20 -4.96
CA LEU A 453 23.47 -3.26 -5.64
C LEU A 453 22.44 -2.72 -6.65
N THR A 454 22.52 -1.45 -7.00
CA THR A 454 21.68 -0.71 -7.96
C THR A 454 20.29 -0.41 -7.41
N SER A 455 19.40 -1.40 -7.37
CA SER A 455 18.01 -1.28 -6.88
C SER A 455 17.63 -2.51 -6.08
N TRP A 456 16.71 -2.33 -5.13
CA TRP A 456 16.13 -3.39 -4.31
C TRP A 456 14.65 -3.11 -4.07
N TRP A 457 13.82 -4.10 -4.30
CA TRP A 457 12.38 -3.99 -4.05
C TRP A 457 11.97 -4.92 -2.91
N CYS A 458 11.18 -4.41 -1.95
CA CYS A 458 10.64 -5.18 -0.84
C CYS A 458 9.16 -4.85 -0.69
N GLY A 459 8.29 -5.88 -0.70
CA GLY A 459 6.86 -5.66 -0.62
C GLY A 459 6.00 -6.90 -0.79
N SER A 460 4.76 -6.68 -1.14
CA SER A 460 3.66 -7.63 -1.28
C SER A 460 3.28 -7.83 -2.75
N ASP A 461 3.11 -9.08 -3.16
CA ASP A 461 2.43 -9.48 -4.40
C ASP A 461 1.22 -10.31 -3.97
N LEU A 462 0.07 -9.65 -3.82
CA LEU A 462 -1.16 -10.24 -3.29
C LEU A 462 -2.20 -10.40 -4.40
N SER A 463 -2.52 -11.65 -4.73
CA SER A 463 -3.54 -11.97 -5.72
C SER A 463 -4.97 -11.83 -5.17
N ILE A 464 -5.92 -11.59 -6.07
CA ILE A 464 -7.35 -11.57 -5.72
C ILE A 464 -7.81 -12.93 -5.14
N GLU A 465 -7.26 -14.05 -5.60
CA GLU A 465 -7.60 -15.37 -5.10
C GLU A 465 -7.15 -15.54 -3.64
N GLU A 466 -5.91 -15.16 -3.32
CA GLU A 466 -5.38 -15.20 -1.95
C GLU A 466 -6.17 -14.28 -1.02
N SER A 467 -6.50 -13.07 -1.46
CA SER A 467 -7.31 -12.11 -0.68
C SER A 467 -8.66 -12.70 -0.30
N ARG A 468 -9.37 -13.31 -1.25
CA ARG A 468 -10.70 -13.92 -1.01
C ARG A 468 -10.67 -15.18 -0.17
N GLN A 469 -9.55 -15.93 -0.19
CA GLN A 469 -9.35 -17.06 0.73
C GLN A 469 -9.21 -16.60 2.18
N LEU A 470 -8.63 -15.42 2.40
CA LEU A 470 -8.42 -14.83 3.72
C LEU A 470 -9.69 -14.13 4.24
N VAL A 471 -10.31 -13.29 3.42
CA VAL A 471 -11.58 -12.61 3.71
C VAL A 471 -12.45 -12.60 2.43
N PRO A 472 -13.56 -13.34 2.43
CA PRO A 472 -14.49 -13.35 1.29
C PRO A 472 -14.98 -11.94 0.90
N HIS A 473 -15.25 -11.75 -0.38
CA HIS A 473 -15.77 -10.49 -0.94
C HIS A 473 -14.83 -9.30 -0.89
N GLN A 474 -13.54 -9.52 -0.59
CA GLN A 474 -12.52 -8.45 -0.56
C GLN A 474 -11.60 -8.52 -1.78
N ASN A 475 -10.99 -7.37 -2.11
CA ASN A 475 -9.95 -7.29 -3.11
C ASN A 475 -8.54 -7.21 -2.47
N ALA A 476 -7.49 -7.25 -3.29
CA ALA A 476 -6.11 -7.29 -2.82
C ALA A 476 -5.72 -5.97 -2.12
N THR A 477 -6.10 -4.84 -2.69
CA THR A 477 -5.77 -3.50 -2.18
C THR A 477 -6.38 -3.28 -0.79
N THR A 478 -7.68 -3.59 -0.61
CA THR A 478 -8.33 -3.43 0.71
C THR A 478 -7.76 -4.37 1.77
N MET A 479 -7.29 -5.57 1.37
CA MET A 479 -6.66 -6.52 2.29
C MET A 479 -5.33 -6.00 2.84
N GLN A 480 -4.48 -5.43 2.00
CA GLN A 480 -3.20 -4.84 2.42
C GLN A 480 -3.42 -3.70 3.41
N VAL A 481 -4.39 -2.82 3.15
CA VAL A 481 -4.75 -1.74 4.07
C VAL A 481 -5.27 -2.29 5.39
N ALA A 482 -6.21 -3.24 5.35
CA ALA A 482 -6.88 -3.78 6.53
C ALA A 482 -5.92 -4.48 7.51
N ILE A 483 -4.98 -5.28 7.00
CA ILE A 483 -4.01 -5.94 7.89
C ILE A 483 -3.04 -4.96 8.53
N SER A 484 -2.69 -3.88 7.85
CA SER A 484 -1.89 -2.80 8.39
C SER A 484 -2.60 -2.10 9.56
N VAL A 485 -3.87 -1.77 9.37
CA VAL A 485 -4.74 -1.21 10.43
C VAL A 485 -4.77 -2.15 11.64
N VAL A 486 -4.99 -3.45 11.43
CA VAL A 486 -5.04 -4.42 12.55
C VAL A 486 -3.70 -4.51 13.27
N ALA A 487 -2.58 -4.54 12.56
CA ALA A 487 -1.25 -4.59 13.17
C ALA A 487 -0.97 -3.35 14.04
N ALA A 488 -1.36 -2.17 13.56
CA ALA A 488 -1.26 -0.93 14.34
C ALA A 488 -2.17 -0.95 15.57
N CYS A 489 -3.43 -1.39 15.44
CA CYS A 489 -4.34 -1.53 16.59
C CYS A 489 -3.75 -2.44 17.67
N MET A 490 -3.18 -3.59 17.28
CA MET A 490 -2.54 -4.51 18.22
C MET A 490 -1.36 -3.86 18.96
N TRP A 491 -0.51 -3.13 18.21
CA TRP A 491 0.62 -2.43 18.81
C TRP A 491 0.16 -1.33 19.76
N MET A 492 -0.86 -0.56 19.41
CA MET A 492 -1.42 0.51 20.24
C MET A 492 -2.01 -0.02 21.55
N ILE A 493 -2.73 -1.16 21.49
CA ILE A 493 -3.30 -1.81 22.67
C ILE A 493 -2.20 -2.23 23.66
N GLU A 494 -1.05 -2.70 23.14
CA GLU A 494 0.10 -3.07 23.98
C GLU A 494 0.95 -1.86 24.41
N ASN A 495 0.80 -0.70 23.72
CA ASN A 495 1.57 0.52 23.96
C ASN A 495 0.64 1.75 24.03
N PRO A 496 -0.23 1.84 25.07
CA PRO A 496 -1.33 2.80 25.07
C PRO A 496 -0.96 4.26 25.38
N GLN A 497 0.30 4.56 25.71
CA GLN A 497 0.75 5.88 26.17
C GLN A 497 1.97 6.40 25.39
N GLU A 498 1.98 6.18 24.07
CA GLU A 498 3.09 6.58 23.19
C GLU A 498 2.88 7.94 22.51
N GLY A 499 1.70 8.58 22.68
CA GLY A 499 1.35 9.81 21.98
C GLY A 499 1.20 9.61 20.48
N VAL A 500 1.34 10.68 19.69
CA VAL A 500 1.17 10.63 18.23
C VAL A 500 2.38 9.95 17.59
N ARG A 501 2.11 8.95 16.75
CA ARG A 501 3.09 8.15 16.00
C ARG A 501 2.72 8.08 14.52
N LEU A 502 3.76 8.06 13.67
CA LEU A 502 3.65 7.72 12.25
C LEU A 502 4.12 6.27 12.02
N PRO A 503 3.86 5.64 10.87
CA PRO A 503 4.28 4.26 10.59
C PRO A 503 5.78 4.04 10.78
N ASP A 504 6.58 5.06 10.49
CA ASP A 504 8.04 5.01 10.67
C ASP A 504 8.48 4.94 12.14
N ASP A 505 7.60 5.24 13.09
CA ASP A 505 7.90 5.15 14.53
C ASP A 505 7.65 3.75 15.09
N LEU A 506 6.81 2.93 14.41
CA LEU A 506 6.48 1.59 14.85
C LEU A 506 7.60 0.58 14.54
N PRO A 507 7.77 -0.47 15.36
CA PRO A 507 8.72 -1.55 15.08
C PRO A 507 8.30 -2.32 13.82
N HIS A 508 9.16 -2.33 12.79
CA HIS A 508 8.84 -2.96 11.50
C HIS A 508 8.66 -4.47 11.59
N ASP A 509 9.46 -5.14 12.43
CA ASP A 509 9.38 -6.58 12.69
C ASP A 509 8.04 -6.96 13.32
N TYR A 510 7.58 -6.19 14.32
CA TYR A 510 6.26 -6.39 14.93
C TYR A 510 5.13 -6.32 13.89
N VAL A 511 5.11 -5.27 13.09
CA VAL A 511 4.06 -5.06 12.08
C VAL A 511 4.16 -6.13 10.99
N LEU A 512 5.35 -6.43 10.48
CA LEU A 512 5.54 -7.41 9.41
C LEU A 512 5.26 -8.84 9.85
N ASP A 513 5.53 -9.22 11.10
CA ASP A 513 5.20 -10.54 11.63
C ASP A 513 3.68 -10.80 11.64
N ILE A 514 2.88 -9.76 11.89
CA ILE A 514 1.41 -9.82 11.83
C ILE A 514 0.92 -9.75 10.37
N ALA A 515 1.51 -8.88 9.56
CA ALA A 515 0.99 -8.58 8.24
C ALA A 515 1.35 -9.64 7.18
N LYS A 516 2.57 -10.19 7.19
CA LYS A 516 3.07 -11.12 6.15
C LYS A 516 2.11 -12.26 5.78
N PRO A 517 1.39 -12.93 6.71
CA PRO A 517 0.42 -13.96 6.36
C PRO A 517 -0.75 -13.49 5.47
N TYR A 518 -0.98 -12.18 5.37
CA TYR A 518 -2.06 -11.55 4.62
C TYR A 518 -1.58 -10.83 3.35
N LEU A 519 -0.28 -10.85 3.09
CA LEU A 519 0.35 -10.10 2.01
C LEU A 519 0.67 -10.96 0.77
N GLY A 520 0.09 -12.15 0.65
CA GLY A 520 0.40 -13.08 -0.44
C GLY A 520 1.88 -13.44 -0.47
N LYS A 521 2.55 -13.22 -1.59
CA LYS A 521 3.99 -13.42 -1.68
C LYS A 521 4.70 -12.17 -1.15
N PHE A 522 5.32 -12.30 0.01
CA PHE A 522 6.25 -11.30 0.48
C PHE A 522 7.59 -11.45 -0.26
N ILE A 523 7.96 -10.45 -1.04
CA ILE A 523 9.14 -10.46 -1.91
C ILE A 523 10.14 -9.43 -1.40
N SER A 524 11.41 -9.81 -1.29
CA SER A 524 12.53 -8.89 -1.11
C SER A 524 13.62 -9.28 -2.10
N VAL A 525 13.84 -8.46 -3.12
CA VAL A 525 14.65 -8.87 -4.29
C VAL A 525 15.45 -7.73 -4.86
N ARG A 526 16.71 -8.05 -5.22
CA ARG A 526 17.59 -7.17 -5.99
C ARG A 526 17.12 -7.04 -7.43
N SER A 527 17.26 -5.83 -7.99
CA SER A 527 17.08 -5.55 -9.42
C SER A 527 18.24 -4.74 -9.97
N ASP A 528 18.54 -4.92 -11.24
CA ASP A 528 19.49 -4.10 -11.99
C ASP A 528 18.78 -2.94 -12.73
N TRP A 529 17.52 -2.69 -12.40
CA TRP A 529 16.72 -1.63 -13.00
C TRP A 529 17.27 -0.24 -12.63
N THR A 530 17.27 0.64 -13.64
CA THR A 530 17.51 2.08 -13.48
C THR A 530 16.54 2.84 -14.38
N PRO A 531 16.24 4.11 -14.10
CA PRO A 531 15.35 4.90 -14.97
C PRO A 531 15.91 5.06 -16.40
N LEU A 532 17.22 4.90 -16.59
CA LEU A 532 17.87 5.07 -17.88
C LEU A 532 17.74 3.87 -18.82
N LYS A 533 17.37 2.68 -18.34
CA LYS A 533 17.35 1.45 -19.16
C LYS A 533 16.46 1.50 -20.40
N LYS A 534 15.46 2.39 -20.45
CA LYS A 534 14.52 2.49 -21.58
C LYS A 534 14.36 3.91 -22.15
N THR A 535 14.98 4.91 -21.56
CA THR A 535 14.73 6.32 -21.91
C THR A 535 15.71 6.89 -22.93
N SER A 536 16.74 6.15 -23.33
CA SER A 536 17.79 6.65 -24.23
C SER A 536 17.36 6.81 -25.69
N VAL A 537 16.18 6.35 -26.07
CA VAL A 537 15.75 6.39 -27.47
C VAL A 537 14.54 7.33 -27.62
N THR A 538 14.81 8.57 -27.96
CA THR A 538 13.81 9.46 -28.54
C THR A 538 13.47 9.01 -29.95
N PHE A 539 12.35 9.49 -30.47
CA PHE A 539 11.95 9.26 -31.87
C PHE A 539 13.12 9.61 -32.81
N HIS A 540 13.49 8.66 -33.69
CA HIS A 540 14.67 8.73 -34.58
C HIS A 540 16.05 8.56 -33.94
N GLY A 541 16.17 7.98 -32.74
CA GLY A 541 17.48 7.65 -32.15
C GLY A 541 18.27 8.85 -31.60
N HIS A 542 17.62 9.98 -31.39
CA HIS A 542 18.22 11.10 -30.68
C HIS A 542 18.17 10.83 -29.19
N ASN A 543 19.27 11.11 -28.49
CA ASN A 543 19.29 11.07 -27.02
C ASN A 543 18.42 12.21 -26.46
N ASN A 544 17.67 11.92 -25.39
CA ASN A 544 17.01 12.97 -24.65
C ASN A 544 18.10 13.85 -23.98
N PRO A 545 18.20 15.14 -24.29
CA PRO A 545 19.26 16.01 -23.75
C PRO A 545 19.12 16.27 -22.25
N ASP A 546 17.97 15.97 -21.66
CA ASP A 546 17.69 16.21 -20.24
C ASP A 546 18.08 15.03 -19.34
N ILE A 547 18.46 13.89 -19.92
CA ILE A 547 18.96 12.73 -19.16
C ILE A 547 20.41 12.98 -18.73
N ASP A 548 20.69 12.76 -17.45
CA ASP A 548 22.05 12.71 -16.92
C ASP A 548 22.53 11.25 -16.83
N PRO A 549 23.35 10.78 -17.78
CA PRO A 549 23.81 9.40 -17.80
C PRO A 549 24.81 9.09 -16.68
N ASP A 550 25.49 10.10 -16.12
CA ASP A 550 26.52 9.93 -15.10
C ASP A 550 25.91 9.86 -13.68
N ASP A 551 24.70 10.42 -13.47
CA ASP A 551 23.95 10.26 -12.24
C ASP A 551 22.49 9.83 -12.51
N PRO A 552 22.23 8.53 -12.65
CA PRO A 552 20.90 8.01 -13.00
C PRO A 552 19.81 8.32 -11.97
N TRP A 553 20.17 8.70 -10.76
CA TRP A 553 19.28 8.81 -9.62
C TRP A 553 18.72 10.24 -9.39
N GLN A 554 18.93 11.16 -10.33
CA GLN A 554 18.30 12.47 -10.31
C GLN A 554 16.81 12.35 -10.69
N PHE A 555 15.92 13.07 -10.01
CA PHE A 555 14.47 13.02 -10.25
C PHE A 555 14.10 13.25 -11.73
N LYS A 556 14.80 14.15 -12.41
CA LYS A 556 14.58 14.42 -13.84
C LYS A 556 14.71 13.20 -14.74
N ASN A 557 15.52 12.20 -14.35
CA ASN A 557 15.70 10.96 -15.10
C ASN A 557 14.53 9.97 -14.94
N PHE A 558 13.76 10.10 -13.88
CA PHE A 558 12.54 9.32 -13.66
C PHE A 558 11.33 9.96 -14.35
N LEU A 559 11.33 11.29 -14.46
CA LEU A 559 10.21 12.06 -14.97
C LEU A 559 9.95 11.74 -16.45
N GLN A 560 8.74 11.31 -16.74
CA GLN A 560 8.26 11.14 -18.11
C GLN A 560 7.67 12.47 -18.56
N THR A 561 8.40 13.18 -19.42
CA THR A 561 7.92 14.44 -19.99
C THR A 561 6.95 14.17 -21.11
N GLU A 562 5.67 14.45 -20.88
CA GLU A 562 4.78 14.84 -21.96
C GLU A 562 5.06 16.32 -22.23
N ASP A 563 5.57 16.60 -23.41
CA ASP A 563 5.79 17.91 -24.05
C ASP A 563 6.30 19.09 -23.18
N LYS A 564 7.43 19.59 -23.65
CA LYS A 564 7.92 20.92 -23.32
C LYS A 564 7.08 21.94 -24.10
N ASP A 565 5.95 22.39 -23.52
CA ASP A 565 5.32 23.64 -23.94
C ASP A 565 5.16 24.57 -22.73
#